data_a17dc8bad76eb8e54e26b548a9cf33f4
#
_entry.id   a17dc8bad76eb8e54e26b548a9cf33f4
#
_cell.length_a   1.000
_cell.length_b   1.000
_cell.length_c   1.000
_cell.angle_alpha   90.00
_cell.angle_beta   90.00
_cell.angle_gamma   90.00
#
_symmetry.space_group_name_H-M   'P 1'
#
loop_
_entity.id
_entity.type
_entity.pdbx_description
1 polymer ?
#
loop_
_entity_poly.entity_id
_entity_poly.type
_entity_poly.pdbx_seq_one_letter_code
_entity_poly.pdbx_strand_id
1 'polypeptide(L)'
;METMKKVAERHNLVCLLHEKPFAGVNGSGKHVNWSLSTDTGKNLFSPGKTPSQNAVFLLVLAAFIKGVDEYQELLRCSVAFAGNDHRLGAQEAPPAVISVFLGTELEGIIDAIVGENDYTAPEHKSLRIGVDVLPAIPQDTTDRNRTSPVAFTGNKFEFRMPGSSQSIAGPVTILNTIMAEELDEFYAQLKDAPDFTAALHKLIRDTFSAHRRIIFNGNGYEEAWIKEAEKRGLANLHNTAEALPTYILPKNIELLTRQGVYSKEEIFSRHEVHIEKYCKVIRIEAATLVDMVQHGILNAASEYEAALCSTIAAKRAAAPELTCHVESSLANAIGSLNEQLLEETIGLKTALETVSDDAEPETLLHYYHDEVEKRTNDVRKTVDKLEVLTASKYWPYPTFCELLFSV
;
A
#
# COMPACT_ATOMS: atom_id res chain seq x y z
N MET A 1 -14.23 4.75 11.95
CA MET A 1 -14.71 3.88 10.87
C MET A 1 -16.16 3.43 11.10
N GLU A 2 -16.52 2.87 12.25
CA GLU A 2 -17.91 2.53 12.58
C GLU A 2 -18.89 3.71 12.46
N THR A 3 -18.49 4.90 12.92
CA THR A 3 -19.29 6.12 12.80
C THR A 3 -19.54 6.48 11.33
N MET A 4 -18.53 6.35 10.46
CA MET A 4 -18.67 6.64 9.03
C MET A 4 -19.67 5.70 8.38
N LYS A 5 -19.61 4.38 8.65
CA LYS A 5 -20.60 3.41 8.16
C LYS A 5 -22.02 3.77 8.59
N LYS A 6 -22.20 4.00 9.90
CA LYS A 6 -23.52 4.35 10.47
C LYS A 6 -24.09 5.68 9.95
N VAL A 7 -23.21 6.67 9.68
CA VAL A 7 -23.65 7.95 9.11
C VAL A 7 -24.02 7.78 7.64
N ALA A 8 -23.19 7.07 6.85
CA ALA A 8 -23.48 6.79 5.46
C ALA A 8 -24.85 6.06 5.31
N GLU A 9 -25.08 5.01 6.10
CA GLU A 9 -26.35 4.27 6.10
C GLU A 9 -27.56 5.18 6.40
N ARG A 10 -27.44 6.09 7.35
CA ARG A 10 -28.52 7.08 7.66
C ARG A 10 -28.84 8.03 6.50
N HIS A 11 -27.90 8.21 5.58
CA HIS A 11 -28.05 9.07 4.41
C HIS A 11 -28.27 8.27 3.11
N ASN A 12 -28.60 6.98 3.21
CA ASN A 12 -28.75 6.06 2.08
C ASN A 12 -27.50 5.97 1.19
N LEU A 13 -26.32 6.13 1.80
CA LEU A 13 -25.02 5.97 1.15
C LEU A 13 -24.35 4.70 1.66
N VAL A 14 -23.47 4.12 0.84
CA VAL A 14 -22.61 3.00 1.21
C VAL A 14 -21.21 3.51 1.52
N CYS A 15 -20.67 3.15 2.69
CA CYS A 15 -19.30 3.46 3.05
C CYS A 15 -18.40 2.25 2.74
N LEU A 16 -17.73 2.28 1.61
CA LEU A 16 -16.77 1.25 1.20
C LEU A 16 -15.42 1.51 1.88
N LEU A 17 -15.06 0.64 2.82
CA LEU A 17 -13.79 0.69 3.55
C LEU A 17 -12.80 -0.36 3.06
N HIS A 18 -12.98 -0.84 1.86
CA HIS A 18 -12.02 -1.69 1.18
C HIS A 18 -10.86 -0.84 0.63
N GLU A 19 -9.65 -1.37 0.67
CA GLU A 19 -8.43 -0.66 0.27
C GLU A 19 -8.43 -0.26 -1.20
N LYS A 20 -8.95 -1.14 -2.05
CA LYS A 20 -9.05 -0.95 -3.50
C LYS A 20 -10.35 -1.56 -4.03
N PRO A 21 -11.50 -0.91 -3.83
CA PRO A 21 -12.79 -1.48 -4.24
C PRO A 21 -12.94 -1.63 -5.75
N PHE A 22 -12.25 -0.77 -6.54
CA PHE A 22 -12.32 -0.79 -8.00
C PHE A 22 -10.93 -0.62 -8.64
N ALA A 23 -10.68 -1.35 -9.72
CA ALA A 23 -9.49 -1.18 -10.53
C ALA A 23 -9.51 0.21 -11.22
N GLY A 24 -8.32 0.83 -11.36
CA GLY A 24 -8.17 2.09 -12.10
C GLY A 24 -8.63 3.36 -11.36
N VAL A 25 -9.22 3.26 -10.17
CA VAL A 25 -9.59 4.41 -9.34
C VAL A 25 -8.77 4.45 -8.05
N ASN A 26 -8.79 5.59 -7.35
CA ASN A 26 -8.07 5.74 -6.09
C ASN A 26 -8.57 4.72 -5.05
N GLY A 27 -7.62 4.16 -4.31
CA GLY A 27 -7.89 3.33 -3.15
C GLY A 27 -8.08 4.16 -1.88
N SER A 28 -8.27 3.50 -0.76
CA SER A 28 -8.33 4.15 0.55
C SER A 28 -7.28 3.63 1.52
N GLY A 29 -6.64 4.54 2.25
CA GLY A 29 -5.63 4.24 3.24
C GLY A 29 -5.79 5.08 4.50
N LYS A 30 -5.01 4.74 5.52
CA LYS A 30 -4.82 5.52 6.73
C LYS A 30 -3.41 6.06 6.75
N HIS A 31 -3.24 7.36 6.86
CA HIS A 31 -1.92 7.92 7.08
C HIS A 31 -1.65 8.01 8.59
N VAL A 32 -0.55 7.41 9.01
CA VAL A 32 -0.09 7.48 10.40
C VAL A 32 0.81 8.70 10.54
N ASN A 33 0.33 9.71 11.24
CA ASN A 33 1.16 10.85 11.63
C ASN A 33 1.88 10.49 12.93
N TRP A 34 3.21 10.41 12.88
CA TRP A 34 4.04 9.93 13.97
C TRP A 34 5.13 10.96 14.32
N SER A 35 5.34 11.19 15.60
CA SER A 35 6.34 12.12 16.12
C SER A 35 6.80 11.68 17.50
N LEU A 36 7.94 12.21 17.94
CA LEU A 36 8.47 12.03 19.29
C LEU A 36 8.47 13.36 20.05
N SER A 37 8.08 13.31 21.30
CA SER A 37 8.19 14.46 22.21
C SER A 37 8.68 14.05 23.58
N THR A 38 9.30 14.98 24.28
CA THR A 38 9.66 14.82 25.68
C THR A 38 8.41 14.85 26.56
N ASP A 39 8.55 14.45 27.82
CA ASP A 39 7.54 14.60 28.87
C ASP A 39 7.08 16.05 29.10
N THR A 40 7.97 17.04 28.80
CA THR A 40 7.66 18.46 28.83
C THR A 40 6.94 18.97 27.59
N GLY A 41 6.62 18.09 26.63
CA GLY A 41 5.92 18.40 25.39
C GLY A 41 6.76 19.00 24.27
N LYS A 42 8.11 19.02 24.41
CA LYS A 42 9.00 19.46 23.33
C LYS A 42 9.05 18.41 22.21
N ASN A 43 8.59 18.77 21.02
CA ASN A 43 8.69 17.89 19.85
C ASN A 43 10.15 17.80 19.36
N LEU A 44 10.67 16.57 19.27
CA LEU A 44 12.06 16.30 18.89
C LEU A 44 12.27 16.37 17.36
N PHE A 45 11.21 16.24 16.58
CA PHE A 45 11.25 16.45 15.13
C PHE A 45 10.97 17.90 14.72
N SER A 46 10.95 18.84 15.64
CA SER A 46 10.84 20.26 15.28
C SER A 46 12.23 20.78 14.84
N PRO A 47 12.41 21.13 13.55
CA PRO A 47 13.71 21.59 13.03
C PRO A 47 14.11 22.96 13.60
N GLY A 48 13.14 23.75 14.07
CA GLY A 48 13.38 25.11 14.55
C GLY A 48 13.65 26.09 13.41
N LYS A 49 14.23 27.25 13.74
CA LYS A 49 14.54 28.30 12.75
C LYS A 49 15.82 28.04 11.96
N THR A 50 16.73 27.27 12.53
CA THR A 50 18.03 26.90 11.91
C THR A 50 18.24 25.39 12.03
N PRO A 51 17.62 24.59 11.12
CA PRO A 51 17.66 23.12 11.20
C PRO A 51 19.08 22.56 11.19
N SER A 52 20.00 23.15 10.41
CA SER A 52 21.40 22.74 10.30
C SER A 52 22.19 22.87 11.61
N GLN A 53 21.75 23.70 12.56
CA GLN A 53 22.37 23.92 13.85
C GLN A 53 21.64 23.23 15.01
N ASN A 54 20.51 22.60 14.75
CA ASN A 54 19.72 21.92 15.76
C ASN A 54 20.19 20.46 15.94
N ALA A 55 21.22 20.28 16.77
CA ALA A 55 21.85 18.97 16.98
C ALA A 55 20.85 17.91 17.49
N VAL A 56 19.88 18.27 18.33
CA VAL A 56 18.83 17.33 18.81
C VAL A 56 17.96 16.85 17.66
N PHE A 57 17.50 17.78 16.84
CA PHE A 57 16.70 17.44 15.65
C PHE A 57 17.49 16.55 14.69
N LEU A 58 18.73 16.91 14.38
CA LEU A 58 19.59 16.14 13.46
C LEU A 58 19.90 14.75 13.99
N LEU A 59 20.13 14.60 15.30
CA LEU A 59 20.36 13.29 15.93
C LEU A 59 19.12 12.39 15.82
N VAL A 60 17.94 12.91 16.16
CA VAL A 60 16.69 12.15 16.12
C VAL A 60 16.29 11.85 14.67
N LEU A 61 16.57 12.77 13.74
CA LEU A 61 16.37 12.54 12.30
C LEU A 61 17.30 11.43 11.79
N ALA A 62 18.58 11.44 12.18
CA ALA A 62 19.53 10.40 11.81
C ALA A 62 19.12 9.03 12.35
N ALA A 63 18.68 8.96 13.62
CA ALA A 63 18.11 7.72 14.19
C ALA A 63 16.90 7.21 13.40
N PHE A 64 15.99 8.09 13.02
CA PHE A 64 14.82 7.70 12.23
C PHE A 64 15.21 7.17 10.84
N ILE A 65 16.11 7.86 10.13
CA ILE A 65 16.59 7.44 8.81
C ILE A 65 17.28 6.07 8.90
N LYS A 66 18.17 5.88 9.89
CA LYS A 66 18.84 4.59 10.12
C LYS A 66 17.83 3.50 10.40
N GLY A 67 16.90 3.69 11.35
CA GLY A 67 15.93 2.66 11.73
C GLY A 67 14.98 2.28 10.60
N VAL A 68 14.51 3.26 9.80
CA VAL A 68 13.69 2.96 8.62
C VAL A 68 14.48 2.22 7.56
N ASP A 69 15.76 2.54 7.34
CA ASP A 69 16.60 1.85 6.36
C ASP A 69 16.95 0.42 6.80
N GLU A 70 17.30 0.20 8.05
CA GLU A 70 17.69 -1.11 8.56
C GLU A 70 16.51 -2.08 8.69
N TYR A 71 15.32 -1.56 9.02
CA TYR A 71 14.12 -2.36 9.30
C TYR A 71 12.99 -2.11 8.29
N GLN A 72 13.32 -1.73 7.05
CA GLN A 72 12.34 -1.45 6.00
C GLN A 72 11.41 -2.63 5.72
N GLU A 73 11.94 -3.88 5.75
CA GLU A 73 11.14 -5.07 5.52
C GLU A 73 10.12 -5.29 6.65
N LEU A 74 10.50 -5.04 7.90
CA LEU A 74 9.61 -5.16 9.04
C LEU A 74 8.49 -4.09 9.00
N LEU A 75 8.85 -2.87 8.59
CA LEU A 75 7.85 -1.82 8.33
C LEU A 75 6.90 -2.20 7.20
N ARG A 76 7.41 -2.76 6.08
CA ARG A 76 6.57 -3.26 4.98
C ARG A 76 5.67 -4.41 5.45
N CYS A 77 6.21 -5.34 6.23
CA CYS A 77 5.45 -6.44 6.82
C CYS A 77 4.31 -5.92 7.73
N SER A 78 4.53 -4.85 8.49
CA SER A 78 3.51 -4.27 9.39
C SER A 78 2.24 -3.79 8.69
N VAL A 79 2.27 -3.62 7.37
CA VAL A 79 1.15 -3.19 6.54
C VAL A 79 0.74 -4.25 5.50
N ALA A 80 1.29 -5.45 5.61
CA ALA A 80 1.04 -6.55 4.68
C ALA A 80 -0.29 -7.23 4.99
N PHE A 81 -1.21 -7.24 4.02
CA PHE A 81 -2.42 -8.06 4.00
C PHE A 81 -3.08 -7.96 2.60
N ALA A 82 -3.92 -8.92 2.27
CA ALA A 82 -4.48 -9.10 0.92
C ALA A 82 -5.07 -7.81 0.31
N GLY A 83 -5.94 -7.10 1.01
CA GLY A 83 -6.56 -5.88 0.49
C GLY A 83 -5.56 -4.75 0.18
N ASN A 84 -4.43 -4.70 0.90
CA ASN A 84 -3.41 -3.67 0.67
C ASN A 84 -2.50 -3.99 -0.53
N ASP A 85 -2.38 -5.26 -0.91
CA ASP A 85 -1.63 -5.69 -2.10
C ASP A 85 -2.26 -5.12 -3.38
N HIS A 86 -3.58 -5.04 -3.44
CA HIS A 86 -4.30 -4.40 -4.56
C HIS A 86 -4.15 -2.86 -4.57
N ARG A 87 -3.81 -2.25 -3.44
CA ARG A 87 -3.76 -0.79 -3.29
C ARG A 87 -2.39 -0.19 -3.58
N LEU A 88 -1.30 -0.82 -3.10
CA LEU A 88 0.04 -0.24 -3.18
C LEU A 88 0.53 -0.09 -4.63
N GLY A 89 1.25 1.01 -4.89
CA GLY A 89 1.95 1.23 -6.15
C GLY A 89 1.21 2.03 -7.22
N ALA A 90 -0.07 2.43 -6.99
CA ALA A 90 -0.82 3.22 -7.96
C ALA A 90 -1.93 4.08 -7.32
N GLN A 91 -2.43 5.07 -8.07
CA GLN A 91 -3.59 5.91 -7.71
C GLN A 91 -3.54 6.42 -6.26
N GLU A 92 -2.56 7.26 -5.97
CA GLU A 92 -2.31 7.92 -4.67
C GLU A 92 -1.88 6.99 -3.52
N ALA A 93 -1.68 5.70 -3.77
CA ALA A 93 -1.06 4.80 -2.80
C ALA A 93 0.46 4.70 -3.04
N PRO A 94 1.30 4.72 -1.99
CA PRO A 94 2.75 4.65 -2.16
C PRO A 94 3.19 3.30 -2.75
N PRO A 95 4.37 3.23 -3.39
CA PRO A 95 4.95 1.97 -3.85
C PRO A 95 5.31 1.04 -2.68
N ALA A 96 5.53 -0.25 -2.99
CA ALA A 96 5.94 -1.24 -2.00
C ALA A 96 7.34 -0.98 -1.43
N VAL A 97 8.23 -0.37 -2.21
CA VAL A 97 9.56 0.06 -1.77
C VAL A 97 9.45 1.20 -0.77
N ILE A 98 9.96 0.99 0.44
CA ILE A 98 10.00 2.06 1.44
C ILE A 98 11.11 3.05 1.10
N SER A 99 10.75 4.33 1.06
CA SER A 99 11.67 5.46 0.96
C SER A 99 11.20 6.60 1.85
N VAL A 100 12.13 7.48 2.22
CA VAL A 100 11.86 8.63 3.08
C VAL A 100 11.99 9.91 2.27
N PHE A 101 10.91 10.68 2.21
CA PHE A 101 10.89 12.02 1.66
C PHE A 101 11.18 13.04 2.75
N LEU A 102 12.17 13.90 2.55
CA LEU A 102 12.56 14.96 3.48
C LEU A 102 12.35 16.37 2.95
N GLY A 103 12.25 16.52 1.63
CA GLY A 103 12.27 17.78 0.93
C GLY A 103 13.70 18.30 0.67
N THR A 104 13.80 19.25 -0.23
CA THR A 104 15.10 19.74 -0.77
C THR A 104 15.96 20.45 0.26
N GLU A 105 15.36 21.11 1.25
CA GLU A 105 16.10 21.81 2.31
C GLU A 105 16.83 20.83 3.22
N LEU A 106 16.12 19.83 3.77
CA LEU A 106 16.75 18.86 4.66
C LEU A 106 17.73 17.95 3.91
N GLU A 107 17.45 17.61 2.66
CA GLU A 107 18.41 16.89 1.83
C GLU A 107 19.70 17.69 1.62
N GLY A 108 19.59 18.98 1.32
CA GLY A 108 20.75 19.86 1.21
C GLY A 108 21.57 20.00 2.51
N ILE A 109 20.88 20.00 3.67
CA ILE A 109 21.55 20.00 4.98
C ILE A 109 22.32 18.69 5.20
N ILE A 110 21.70 17.55 4.88
CA ILE A 110 22.33 16.24 5.00
C ILE A 110 23.54 16.15 4.08
N ASP A 111 23.43 16.62 2.84
CA ASP A 111 24.54 16.63 1.88
C ASP A 111 25.72 17.49 2.36
N ALA A 112 25.44 18.64 2.96
CA ALA A 112 26.47 19.48 3.55
C ALA A 112 27.16 18.80 4.75
N ILE A 113 26.40 18.15 5.62
CA ILE A 113 26.93 17.40 6.78
C ILE A 113 27.81 16.23 6.32
N VAL A 114 27.37 15.45 5.34
CA VAL A 114 28.10 14.31 4.78
C VAL A 114 29.36 14.76 4.04
N GLY A 115 29.27 15.87 3.30
CA GLY A 115 30.40 16.45 2.55
C GLY A 115 31.33 17.28 3.38
N GLU A 116 31.11 17.45 4.71
CA GLU A 116 31.88 18.34 5.60
C GLU A 116 31.96 19.81 5.11
N ASN A 117 30.85 20.27 4.48
CA ASN A 117 30.75 21.62 3.93
C ASN A 117 29.80 22.48 4.78
N ASP A 118 29.99 23.78 4.72
CA ASP A 118 29.03 24.72 5.31
C ASP A 118 27.73 24.72 4.52
N TYR A 119 26.61 24.53 5.21
CA TYR A 119 25.30 24.64 4.59
C TYR A 119 24.95 26.10 4.35
N THR A 120 24.79 26.46 3.09
CA THR A 120 24.24 27.76 2.71
C THR A 120 22.78 27.56 2.31
N ALA A 121 21.85 28.08 3.10
CA ALA A 121 20.43 28.01 2.77
C ALA A 121 20.17 28.63 1.39
N PRO A 122 19.48 27.95 0.48
CA PRO A 122 19.08 28.56 -0.77
C PRO A 122 18.22 29.79 -0.47
N GLU A 123 18.44 30.89 -1.21
CA GLU A 123 17.58 32.05 -1.12
C GLU A 123 16.13 31.61 -1.32
N HIS A 124 15.24 31.96 -0.37
CA HIS A 124 13.81 31.65 -0.46
C HIS A 124 13.29 32.23 -1.78
N LYS A 125 13.07 31.37 -2.77
CA LYS A 125 12.43 31.77 -4.01
C LYS A 125 10.99 32.13 -3.70
N SER A 126 10.70 33.44 -3.67
CA SER A 126 9.34 33.90 -3.69
C SER A 126 8.76 33.67 -5.08
N LEU A 127 7.67 32.95 -5.16
CA LEU A 127 6.93 32.81 -6.42
C LEU A 127 6.33 34.19 -6.75
N ARG A 128 6.94 34.90 -7.69
CA ARG A 128 6.33 36.08 -8.30
C ARG A 128 5.39 35.58 -9.39
N ILE A 129 4.13 35.42 -9.04
CA ILE A 129 3.06 35.28 -10.02
C ILE A 129 2.93 36.68 -10.65
N GLY A 130 3.25 36.82 -11.94
CA GLY A 130 3.42 38.10 -12.64
C GLY A 130 2.23 39.06 -12.67
N VAL A 131 1.58 39.27 -11.54
CA VAL A 131 0.51 40.24 -11.29
C VAL A 131 0.91 41.09 -10.07
N ASP A 132 1.12 42.36 -10.27
CA ASP A 132 1.64 43.31 -9.27
C ASP A 132 0.75 43.51 -7.99
N VAL A 133 -0.37 42.81 -7.89
CA VAL A 133 -1.35 42.97 -6.80
C VAL A 133 -1.32 41.86 -5.74
N LEU A 134 -0.58 40.74 -5.99
CA LEU A 134 -0.48 39.66 -5.02
C LEU A 134 0.82 39.77 -4.19
N PRO A 135 0.76 39.67 -2.86
CA PRO A 135 1.98 39.58 -2.05
C PRO A 135 2.81 38.37 -2.49
N ALA A 136 4.15 38.52 -2.43
CA ALA A 136 5.04 37.41 -2.67
C ALA A 136 4.71 36.26 -1.74
N ILE A 137 4.26 35.13 -2.28
CA ILE A 137 3.95 33.93 -1.50
C ILE A 137 5.29 33.19 -1.32
N PRO A 138 5.75 32.95 -0.08
CA PRO A 138 6.91 32.11 0.11
C PRO A 138 6.62 30.73 -0.48
N GLN A 139 7.53 30.23 -1.30
CA GLN A 139 7.41 28.87 -1.83
C GLN A 139 7.44 27.93 -0.64
N ASP A 140 6.38 27.14 -0.48
CA ASP A 140 6.35 26.09 0.56
C ASP A 140 7.41 25.07 0.20
N THR A 141 8.47 24.99 1.01
CA THR A 141 9.55 24.01 0.85
C THR A 141 9.13 22.60 1.29
N THR A 142 7.94 22.46 1.88
CA THR A 142 7.30 21.19 2.22
C THR A 142 6.43 20.70 1.07
N ASP A 143 7.01 20.51 -0.13
CA ASP A 143 6.29 19.87 -1.22
C ASP A 143 5.84 18.49 -0.77
N ARG A 144 4.51 18.32 -0.63
CA ARG A 144 3.93 17.03 -0.25
C ARG A 144 4.05 16.07 -1.42
N ASN A 145 5.19 15.41 -1.51
CA ASN A 145 5.30 14.29 -2.43
C ASN A 145 4.34 13.18 -1.99
N ARG A 146 3.19 13.08 -2.65
CA ARG A 146 2.13 12.11 -2.32
C ARG A 146 2.54 10.66 -2.61
N THR A 147 3.64 10.47 -3.34
CA THR A 147 4.10 9.13 -3.74
C THR A 147 5.04 8.47 -2.74
N SER A 148 5.56 9.19 -1.75
CA SER A 148 6.51 8.64 -0.79
C SER A 148 5.81 7.85 0.32
N PRO A 149 6.27 6.63 0.64
CA PRO A 149 5.74 5.82 1.73
C PRO A 149 5.90 6.46 3.10
N VAL A 150 7.03 7.13 3.33
CA VAL A 150 7.33 7.86 4.55
C VAL A 150 7.70 9.29 4.19
N ALA A 151 7.02 10.29 4.72
CA ALA A 151 7.27 11.67 4.39
C ALA A 151 7.40 12.54 5.65
N PHE A 152 8.44 13.37 5.70
CA PHE A 152 8.58 14.41 6.70
C PHE A 152 7.65 15.58 6.38
N THR A 153 6.82 15.99 7.35
CA THR A 153 5.82 17.04 7.16
C THR A 153 6.01 18.20 8.15
N GLY A 154 7.26 18.62 8.31
CA GLY A 154 7.65 19.80 9.07
C GLY A 154 7.98 19.57 10.54
N ASN A 155 7.28 18.69 11.25
CA ASN A 155 7.54 18.34 12.65
C ASN A 155 7.12 16.91 13.03
N LYS A 156 6.88 16.08 12.04
CA LYS A 156 6.46 14.68 12.18
C LYS A 156 6.70 13.94 10.88
N PHE A 157 6.68 12.62 10.95
CA PHE A 157 6.63 11.76 9.79
C PHE A 157 5.20 11.26 9.55
N GLU A 158 4.86 11.15 8.29
CA GLU A 158 3.62 10.56 7.81
C GLU A 158 3.94 9.22 7.14
N PHE A 159 3.49 8.11 7.74
CA PHE A 159 3.59 6.78 7.15
C PHE A 159 2.29 6.46 6.42
N ARG A 160 2.34 6.32 5.10
CA ARG A 160 1.18 6.35 4.20
C ARG A 160 0.73 4.98 3.70
N MET A 161 1.46 3.93 4.06
CA MET A 161 1.22 2.58 3.55
C MET A 161 0.02 1.84 4.19
N PRO A 162 -0.40 2.09 5.45
CA PRO A 162 -1.50 1.33 6.04
C PRO A 162 -2.80 1.44 5.24
N GLY A 163 -3.45 0.30 5.01
CA GLY A 163 -4.76 0.23 4.36
C GLY A 163 -5.90 0.74 5.24
N SER A 164 -7.04 1.10 4.63
CA SER A 164 -8.17 1.74 5.32
C SER A 164 -8.85 0.85 6.36
N SER A 165 -8.90 -0.46 6.15
CA SER A 165 -9.48 -1.43 7.09
C SER A 165 -8.49 -1.86 8.19
N GLN A 166 -7.18 -1.65 7.96
CA GLN A 166 -6.11 -2.11 8.83
C GLN A 166 -6.03 -1.33 10.14
N SER A 167 -5.65 -2.02 11.23
CA SER A 167 -5.25 -1.34 12.47
C SER A 167 -3.88 -0.69 12.31
N ILE A 168 -3.74 0.54 12.81
CA ILE A 168 -2.44 1.24 12.83
C ILE A 168 -1.54 0.78 13.97
N ALA A 169 -2.00 -0.11 14.85
CA ALA A 169 -1.22 -0.58 15.99
C ALA A 169 0.09 -1.27 15.56
N GLY A 170 0.04 -2.13 14.53
CA GLY A 170 1.23 -2.79 13.99
C GLY A 170 2.30 -1.80 13.55
N PRO A 171 2.03 -0.93 12.57
CA PRO A 171 2.99 0.09 12.13
C PRO A 171 3.53 0.97 13.25
N VAL A 172 2.68 1.41 14.18
CA VAL A 172 3.11 2.25 15.32
C VAL A 172 4.01 1.48 16.28
N THR A 173 3.70 0.22 16.56
CA THR A 173 4.57 -0.65 17.37
C THR A 173 5.96 -0.75 16.76
N ILE A 174 6.04 -1.03 15.45
CA ILE A 174 7.33 -1.15 14.76
C ILE A 174 8.09 0.19 14.75
N LEU A 175 7.42 1.31 14.41
CA LEU A 175 8.06 2.63 14.45
C LEU A 175 8.62 2.97 15.83
N ASN A 176 7.88 2.69 16.90
CA ASN A 176 8.36 2.93 18.26
C ASN A 176 9.55 2.03 18.60
N THR A 177 9.49 0.76 18.21
CA THR A 177 10.54 -0.22 18.51
C THR A 177 11.85 0.10 17.81
N ILE A 178 11.82 0.41 16.51
CA ILE A 178 13.05 0.78 15.78
C ILE A 178 13.65 2.07 16.31
N MET A 179 12.82 3.04 16.71
CA MET A 179 13.35 4.28 17.32
C MET A 179 13.95 4.05 18.70
N ALA A 180 13.36 3.17 19.52
CA ALA A 180 13.96 2.81 20.81
C ALA A 180 15.33 2.18 20.61
N GLU A 181 15.44 1.26 19.66
CA GLU A 181 16.68 0.59 19.28
C GLU A 181 17.77 1.58 18.89
N GLU A 182 17.46 2.46 17.92
CA GLU A 182 18.43 3.41 17.41
C GLU A 182 18.89 4.42 18.47
N LEU A 183 17.98 4.85 19.34
CA LEU A 183 18.33 5.76 20.43
C LEU A 183 19.17 5.08 21.51
N ASP A 184 18.94 3.80 21.80
CA ASP A 184 19.77 3.01 22.70
C ASP A 184 21.18 2.83 22.14
N GLU A 185 21.31 2.51 20.84
CA GLU A 185 22.61 2.41 20.19
C GLU A 185 23.37 3.74 20.18
N PHE A 186 22.69 4.85 19.88
CA PHE A 186 23.29 6.18 19.90
C PHE A 186 23.70 6.59 21.30
N TYR A 187 22.86 6.29 22.30
CA TYR A 187 23.22 6.52 23.70
C TYR A 187 24.48 5.73 24.10
N ALA A 188 24.55 4.46 23.74
CA ALA A 188 25.71 3.61 24.05
C ALA A 188 27.01 4.15 23.44
N GLN A 189 26.96 4.76 22.24
CA GLN A 189 28.10 5.36 21.58
C GLN A 189 28.53 6.72 22.18
N LEU A 190 27.58 7.48 22.72
CA LEU A 190 27.81 8.86 23.16
C LEU A 190 28.10 9.02 24.67
N LYS A 191 27.52 8.12 25.52
CA LYS A 191 27.49 8.27 26.98
C LYS A 191 28.88 8.41 27.61
N ASP A 192 29.88 7.72 27.08
CA ASP A 192 31.25 7.68 27.61
C ASP A 192 32.27 8.39 26.70
N ALA A 193 31.80 9.20 25.74
CA ALA A 193 32.66 9.86 24.77
C ALA A 193 33.50 10.97 25.44
N PRO A 194 34.83 10.97 25.30
CA PRO A 194 35.71 11.98 25.90
C PRO A 194 35.41 13.40 25.39
N ASP A 195 35.09 13.54 24.12
CA ASP A 195 34.59 14.77 23.50
C ASP A 195 33.20 14.48 22.94
N PHE A 196 32.19 14.79 23.73
CA PHE A 196 30.79 14.56 23.37
C PHE A 196 30.39 15.29 22.08
N THR A 197 30.85 16.52 21.89
CA THR A 197 30.45 17.30 20.70
C THR A 197 31.06 16.73 19.43
N ALA A 198 32.35 16.37 19.44
CA ALA A 198 32.96 15.72 18.29
C ALA A 198 32.37 14.35 18.00
N ALA A 199 32.10 13.56 19.03
CA ALA A 199 31.43 12.24 18.88
C ALA A 199 30.03 12.37 18.31
N LEU A 200 29.24 13.34 18.77
CA LEU A 200 27.87 13.60 18.27
C LEU A 200 27.91 14.01 16.80
N HIS A 201 28.74 14.93 16.39
CA HIS A 201 28.88 15.35 15.00
C HIS A 201 29.29 14.18 14.09
N LYS A 202 30.27 13.40 14.57
CA LYS A 202 30.71 12.20 13.84
C LYS A 202 29.59 11.19 13.69
N LEU A 203 28.88 10.89 14.76
CA LEU A 203 27.75 9.93 14.73
C LEU A 203 26.66 10.35 13.73
N ILE A 204 26.23 11.60 13.77
CA ILE A 204 25.21 12.14 12.84
C ILE A 204 25.68 12.03 11.39
N ARG A 205 26.91 12.46 11.10
CA ARG A 205 27.49 12.40 9.76
C ARG A 205 27.60 10.97 9.23
N ASP A 206 28.20 10.09 10.03
CA ASP A 206 28.44 8.70 9.64
C ASP A 206 27.10 7.97 9.40
N THR A 207 26.09 8.23 10.24
CA THR A 207 24.74 7.69 10.09
C THR A 207 24.09 8.17 8.80
N PHE A 208 24.07 9.47 8.53
CA PHE A 208 23.50 9.98 7.26
C PHE A 208 24.27 9.45 6.04
N SER A 209 25.57 9.33 6.11
CA SER A 209 26.38 8.78 5.03
C SER A 209 26.02 7.32 4.73
N ALA A 210 25.87 6.49 5.76
CA ALA A 210 25.58 5.07 5.63
C ALA A 210 24.15 4.80 5.12
N HIS A 211 23.17 5.59 5.58
CA HIS A 211 21.74 5.35 5.36
C HIS A 211 21.09 6.31 4.36
N ARG A 212 21.89 7.10 3.63
CA ARG A 212 21.39 8.02 2.61
C ARG A 212 20.58 7.32 1.51
N ARG A 213 20.84 6.04 1.27
CA ARG A 213 20.21 5.25 0.21
C ARG A 213 18.69 5.24 0.26
N ILE A 214 18.09 5.38 1.47
CA ILE A 214 16.63 5.34 1.64
C ILE A 214 15.95 6.70 1.39
N ILE A 215 16.75 7.80 1.35
CA ILE A 215 16.23 9.14 1.11
C ILE A 215 15.93 9.30 -0.38
N PHE A 216 14.67 9.67 -0.68
CA PHE A 216 14.24 9.92 -2.05
C PHE A 216 13.16 11.01 -2.10
N ASN A 217 13.45 12.09 -2.82
CA ASN A 217 12.57 13.25 -2.95
C ASN A 217 11.86 13.32 -4.32
N GLY A 218 12.02 12.29 -5.16
CA GLY A 218 11.42 12.21 -6.48
C GLY A 218 10.03 11.54 -6.50
N ASN A 219 9.54 11.26 -7.71
CA ASN A 219 8.26 10.59 -7.94
C ASN A 219 8.41 9.07 -7.75
N GLY A 220 7.81 8.52 -6.70
CA GLY A 220 7.88 7.09 -6.35
C GLY A 220 7.14 6.15 -7.31
N TYR A 221 6.31 6.67 -8.24
CA TYR A 221 5.58 5.85 -9.23
C TYR A 221 6.37 5.57 -10.50
N GLU A 222 7.51 6.22 -10.70
CA GLU A 222 8.31 6.02 -11.89
C GLU A 222 9.07 4.68 -11.84
N GLU A 223 9.04 3.93 -12.95
CA GLU A 223 9.85 2.71 -13.06
C GLU A 223 11.35 2.96 -12.85
N ALA A 224 11.81 4.17 -13.18
CA ALA A 224 13.19 4.58 -12.94
C ALA A 224 13.54 4.55 -11.46
N TRP A 225 12.59 4.91 -10.58
CA TRP A 225 12.77 4.82 -9.14
C TRP A 225 12.91 3.37 -8.67
N ILE A 226 12.04 2.48 -9.13
CA ILE A 226 12.09 1.06 -8.74
C ILE A 226 13.46 0.46 -9.09
N LYS A 227 13.96 0.71 -10.30
CA LYS A 227 15.29 0.25 -10.75
C LYS A 227 16.43 0.88 -9.93
N GLU A 228 16.28 2.14 -9.56
CA GLU A 228 17.25 2.83 -8.72
C GLU A 228 17.23 2.31 -7.28
N ALA A 229 16.06 2.03 -6.72
CA ALA A 229 15.90 1.45 -5.39
C ALA A 229 16.56 0.07 -5.30
N GLU A 230 16.39 -0.78 -6.32
CA GLU A 230 17.08 -2.06 -6.42
C GLU A 230 18.61 -1.91 -6.44
N LYS A 231 19.14 -0.95 -7.21
CA LYS A 231 20.59 -0.66 -7.22
C LYS A 231 21.10 -0.17 -5.88
N ARG A 232 20.27 0.57 -5.13
CA ARG A 232 20.58 1.02 -3.77
C ARG A 232 20.46 -0.11 -2.73
N GLY A 233 19.99 -1.29 -3.13
CA GLY A 233 19.77 -2.44 -2.24
C GLY A 233 18.58 -2.26 -1.30
N LEU A 234 17.57 -1.48 -1.70
CA LEU A 234 16.32 -1.35 -0.96
C LEU A 234 15.40 -2.54 -1.26
N ALA A 235 14.69 -3.00 -0.23
CA ALA A 235 13.76 -4.11 -0.37
C ALA A 235 12.51 -3.67 -1.15
N ASN A 236 12.16 -4.47 -2.16
CA ASN A 236 10.95 -4.26 -2.96
C ASN A 236 10.01 -5.47 -2.78
N LEU A 237 9.27 -5.47 -1.67
CA LEU A 237 8.34 -6.55 -1.32
C LEU A 237 6.95 -6.19 -1.86
N HIS A 238 6.66 -6.65 -3.09
CA HIS A 238 5.49 -6.25 -3.86
C HIS A 238 4.17 -6.61 -3.18
N ASN A 239 4.11 -7.80 -2.57
CA ASN A 239 2.90 -8.38 -2.02
C ASN A 239 3.11 -8.91 -0.60
N THR A 240 2.03 -9.38 0.01
CA THR A 240 2.03 -9.93 1.36
C THR A 240 2.81 -11.24 1.46
N ALA A 241 2.78 -12.07 0.41
CA ALA A 241 3.50 -13.34 0.41
C ALA A 241 5.02 -13.15 0.45
N GLU A 242 5.54 -12.09 -0.19
CA GLU A 242 6.94 -11.70 -0.10
C GLU A 242 7.28 -11.01 1.25
N ALA A 243 6.33 -10.27 1.81
CA ALA A 243 6.59 -9.48 3.01
C ALA A 243 6.54 -10.30 4.31
N LEU A 244 5.58 -11.21 4.48
CA LEU A 244 5.38 -11.95 5.73
C LEU A 244 6.59 -12.78 6.17
N PRO A 245 7.33 -13.49 5.30
CA PRO A 245 8.53 -14.23 5.72
C PRO A 245 9.59 -13.35 6.37
N THR A 246 9.62 -12.05 6.04
CA THR A 246 10.61 -11.12 6.62
C THR A 246 10.36 -10.83 8.10
N TYR A 247 9.14 -11.08 8.62
CA TYR A 247 8.81 -10.86 10.01
C TYR A 247 9.71 -11.65 10.97
N ILE A 248 10.10 -12.86 10.58
CA ILE A 248 10.93 -13.79 11.38
C ILE A 248 12.41 -13.77 10.96
N LEU A 249 12.87 -12.75 10.23
CA LEU A 249 14.32 -12.57 10.00
C LEU A 249 15.07 -12.45 11.33
N PRO A 250 16.27 -13.03 11.47
CA PRO A 250 17.03 -12.99 12.72
C PRO A 250 17.16 -11.60 13.32
N LYS A 251 17.44 -10.57 12.50
CA LYS A 251 17.55 -9.18 12.95
C LYS A 251 16.24 -8.65 13.55
N ASN A 252 15.08 -9.04 13.00
CA ASN A 252 13.77 -8.60 13.46
C ASN A 252 13.36 -9.29 14.75
N ILE A 253 13.69 -10.60 14.89
CA ILE A 253 13.51 -11.34 16.14
C ILE A 253 14.38 -10.71 17.24
N GLU A 254 15.65 -10.42 16.95
CA GLU A 254 16.57 -9.81 17.89
C GLU A 254 16.07 -8.43 18.34
N LEU A 255 15.67 -7.57 17.41
CA LEU A 255 15.09 -6.25 17.70
C LEU A 255 13.91 -6.35 18.67
N LEU A 256 12.90 -7.15 18.31
CA LEU A 256 11.65 -7.24 19.07
C LEU A 256 11.85 -7.87 20.45
N THR A 257 12.77 -8.83 20.60
CA THR A 257 13.09 -9.47 21.88
C THR A 257 13.97 -8.58 22.74
N ARG A 258 15.00 -7.92 22.18
CA ARG A 258 15.90 -7.02 22.92
C ARG A 258 15.16 -5.82 23.50
N GLN A 259 14.22 -5.25 22.74
CA GLN A 259 13.39 -4.13 23.18
C GLN A 259 12.20 -4.60 24.06
N GLY A 260 12.08 -5.89 24.36
CA GLY A 260 11.06 -6.44 25.25
C GLY A 260 9.62 -6.30 24.74
N VAL A 261 9.45 -6.16 23.42
CA VAL A 261 8.13 -5.99 22.78
C VAL A 261 7.41 -7.32 22.67
N TYR A 262 8.12 -8.36 22.22
CA TYR A 262 7.60 -9.73 22.10
C TYR A 262 8.66 -10.76 22.48
N SER A 263 8.22 -11.90 23.04
CA SER A 263 9.08 -13.07 23.14
C SER A 263 9.26 -13.74 21.76
N LYS A 264 10.24 -14.62 21.65
CA LYS A 264 10.47 -15.35 20.40
C LYS A 264 9.25 -16.20 20.01
N GLU A 265 8.63 -16.85 20.98
CA GLU A 265 7.42 -17.67 20.78
C GLU A 265 6.25 -16.81 20.29
N GLU A 266 6.07 -15.62 20.84
CA GLU A 266 5.03 -14.68 20.39
C GLU A 266 5.28 -14.19 18.96
N ILE A 267 6.54 -13.97 18.56
CA ILE A 267 6.89 -13.56 17.19
C ILE A 267 6.48 -14.65 16.19
N PHE A 268 6.85 -15.91 16.45
CA PHE A 268 6.48 -17.02 15.57
C PHE A 268 4.97 -17.24 15.53
N SER A 269 4.30 -17.23 16.68
CA SER A 269 2.84 -17.35 16.72
C SER A 269 2.13 -16.23 15.95
N ARG A 270 2.61 -14.99 16.05
CA ARG A 270 2.07 -13.86 15.27
C ARG A 270 2.32 -14.02 13.77
N HIS A 271 3.49 -14.52 13.38
CA HIS A 271 3.79 -14.81 11.99
C HIS A 271 2.80 -15.82 11.40
N GLU A 272 2.57 -16.94 12.09
CA GLU A 272 1.58 -17.94 11.68
C GLU A 272 0.16 -17.36 11.59
N VAL A 273 -0.26 -16.56 12.58
CA VAL A 273 -1.57 -15.88 12.57
C VAL A 273 -1.71 -14.91 11.38
N HIS A 274 -0.64 -14.21 11.02
CA HIS A 274 -0.69 -13.31 9.85
C HIS A 274 -0.83 -14.09 8.53
N ILE A 275 -0.13 -15.21 8.38
CA ILE A 275 -0.26 -16.10 7.23
C ILE A 275 -1.68 -16.68 7.17
N GLU A 276 -2.16 -17.24 8.28
CA GLU A 276 -3.50 -17.82 8.36
C GLU A 276 -4.57 -16.79 7.99
N LYS A 277 -4.44 -15.56 8.49
CA LYS A 277 -5.36 -14.48 8.17
C LYS A 277 -5.34 -14.13 6.67
N TYR A 278 -4.17 -14.05 6.05
CA TYR A 278 -4.03 -13.81 4.61
C TYR A 278 -4.73 -14.90 3.82
N CYS A 279 -4.41 -16.17 4.08
CA CYS A 279 -4.98 -17.33 3.40
C CYS A 279 -6.50 -17.39 3.57
N LYS A 280 -7.03 -17.12 4.78
CA LYS A 280 -8.47 -17.08 5.04
C LYS A 280 -9.19 -16.00 4.25
N VAL A 281 -8.61 -14.80 4.13
CA VAL A 281 -9.22 -13.71 3.36
C VAL A 281 -9.32 -14.10 1.90
N ILE A 282 -8.21 -14.53 1.28
CA ILE A 282 -8.18 -14.96 -0.13
C ILE A 282 -9.18 -16.11 -0.35
N ARG A 283 -9.23 -17.10 0.55
CA ARG A 283 -10.18 -18.22 0.46
C ARG A 283 -11.63 -17.75 0.48
N ILE A 284 -11.99 -16.83 1.38
CA ILE A 284 -13.36 -16.33 1.51
C ILE A 284 -13.73 -15.54 0.25
N GLU A 285 -12.86 -14.68 -0.25
CA GLU A 285 -13.10 -13.90 -1.46
C GLU A 285 -13.28 -14.81 -2.68
N ALA A 286 -12.38 -15.78 -2.86
CA ALA A 286 -12.45 -16.75 -3.96
C ALA A 286 -13.72 -17.62 -3.88
N ALA A 287 -14.05 -18.15 -2.71
CA ALA A 287 -15.27 -18.95 -2.53
C ALA A 287 -16.55 -18.15 -2.78
N THR A 288 -16.58 -16.88 -2.33
CA THR A 288 -17.69 -15.97 -2.60
C THR A 288 -17.84 -15.69 -4.09
N LEU A 289 -16.71 -15.46 -4.81
CA LEU A 289 -16.74 -15.26 -6.26
C LEU A 289 -17.26 -16.49 -6.99
N VAL A 290 -16.82 -17.71 -6.60
CA VAL A 290 -17.35 -18.96 -7.15
C VAL A 290 -18.87 -19.06 -6.97
N ASP A 291 -19.38 -18.75 -5.77
CA ASP A 291 -20.81 -18.76 -5.47
C ASP A 291 -21.59 -17.76 -6.33
N MET A 292 -21.11 -16.52 -6.43
CA MET A 292 -21.69 -15.47 -7.25
C MET A 292 -21.74 -15.86 -8.73
N VAL A 293 -20.68 -16.45 -9.26
CA VAL A 293 -20.60 -16.88 -10.64
C VAL A 293 -21.61 -18.01 -10.91
N GLN A 294 -21.59 -19.06 -10.08
CA GLN A 294 -22.42 -20.26 -10.28
C GLN A 294 -23.92 -20.00 -10.12
N HIS A 295 -24.31 -19.18 -9.16
CA HIS A 295 -25.71 -18.94 -8.85
C HIS A 295 -26.32 -17.71 -9.56
N GLY A 296 -25.49 -16.78 -9.99
CA GLY A 296 -25.90 -15.50 -10.58
C GLY A 296 -25.45 -15.33 -12.03
N ILE A 297 -24.15 -15.14 -12.22
CA ILE A 297 -23.60 -14.58 -13.46
C ILE A 297 -23.75 -15.52 -14.66
N LEU A 298 -23.43 -16.82 -14.52
CA LEU A 298 -23.56 -17.81 -15.59
C LEU A 298 -25.01 -17.89 -16.08
N ASN A 299 -25.99 -17.87 -15.16
CA ASN A 299 -27.40 -17.92 -15.48
C ASN A 299 -27.85 -16.64 -16.19
N ALA A 300 -27.47 -15.46 -15.69
CA ALA A 300 -27.82 -14.18 -16.27
C ALA A 300 -27.29 -14.02 -17.71
N ALA A 301 -26.06 -14.44 -17.95
CA ALA A 301 -25.46 -14.44 -19.29
C ALA A 301 -26.22 -15.38 -20.24
N SER A 302 -26.53 -16.59 -19.79
CA SER A 302 -27.31 -17.57 -20.59
C SER A 302 -28.74 -17.09 -20.89
N GLU A 303 -29.42 -16.45 -19.93
CA GLU A 303 -30.74 -15.88 -20.15
C GLU A 303 -30.73 -14.75 -21.19
N TYR A 304 -29.71 -13.87 -21.14
CA TYR A 304 -29.58 -12.82 -22.13
C TYR A 304 -29.22 -13.36 -23.53
N GLU A 305 -28.33 -14.34 -23.61
CA GLU A 305 -28.01 -15.03 -24.85
C GLU A 305 -29.30 -15.68 -25.49
N ALA A 306 -30.09 -16.37 -24.68
CA ALA A 306 -31.37 -16.95 -25.12
C ALA A 306 -32.36 -15.88 -25.65
N ALA A 307 -32.40 -14.70 -25.01
CA ALA A 307 -33.21 -13.58 -25.48
C ALA A 307 -32.73 -13.03 -26.84
N LEU A 308 -31.40 -12.94 -27.05
CA LEU A 308 -30.81 -12.55 -28.34
C LEU A 308 -31.14 -13.58 -29.43
N CYS A 309 -31.00 -14.88 -29.15
CA CYS A 309 -31.35 -15.96 -30.06
C CYS A 309 -32.85 -15.93 -30.41
N SER A 310 -33.72 -15.68 -29.45
CA SER A 310 -35.17 -15.51 -29.69
C SER A 310 -35.46 -14.30 -30.58
N THR A 311 -34.76 -13.21 -30.43
CA THR A 311 -34.86 -12.01 -31.28
C THR A 311 -34.44 -12.32 -32.73
N ILE A 312 -33.31 -13.06 -32.91
CA ILE A 312 -32.86 -13.52 -34.22
C ILE A 312 -33.94 -14.38 -34.93
N ALA A 313 -34.47 -15.35 -34.19
CA ALA A 313 -35.52 -16.23 -34.72
C ALA A 313 -36.79 -15.44 -35.14
N ALA A 314 -37.24 -14.50 -34.32
CA ALA A 314 -38.38 -13.63 -34.60
C ALA A 314 -38.15 -12.74 -35.82
N LYS A 315 -36.98 -12.11 -35.96
CA LYS A 315 -36.60 -11.28 -37.11
C LYS A 315 -36.62 -12.10 -38.40
N ARG A 316 -36.00 -13.28 -38.41
CA ARG A 316 -35.94 -14.16 -39.60
C ARG A 316 -37.30 -14.68 -39.99
N ALA A 317 -38.19 -14.94 -39.01
CA ALA A 317 -39.57 -15.37 -39.28
C ALA A 317 -40.44 -14.23 -39.87
N ALA A 318 -40.19 -12.99 -39.42
CA ALA A 318 -40.93 -11.82 -39.90
C ALA A 318 -40.50 -11.38 -41.30
N ALA A 319 -39.21 -11.32 -41.56
CA ALA A 319 -38.61 -10.94 -42.85
C ALA A 319 -37.20 -11.51 -42.96
N PRO A 320 -36.93 -12.50 -43.84
CA PRO A 320 -35.64 -13.18 -43.95
C PRO A 320 -34.45 -12.23 -44.29
N GLU A 321 -34.73 -11.08 -44.91
CA GLU A 321 -33.74 -10.06 -45.29
C GLU A 321 -33.30 -9.15 -44.15
N LEU A 322 -33.96 -9.18 -42.99
CA LEU A 322 -33.55 -8.38 -41.83
C LEU A 322 -32.18 -8.82 -41.33
N THR A 323 -31.31 -7.85 -41.09
CA THR A 323 -29.99 -8.15 -40.54
C THR A 323 -30.13 -8.56 -39.07
N CYS A 324 -29.38 -9.58 -38.67
CA CYS A 324 -29.26 -10.03 -37.28
C CYS A 324 -27.80 -9.92 -36.78
N HIS A 325 -26.99 -9.07 -37.42
CA HIS A 325 -25.56 -9.03 -37.14
C HIS A 325 -25.27 -8.64 -35.69
N VAL A 326 -25.99 -7.66 -35.16
CA VAL A 326 -25.80 -7.19 -33.76
C VAL A 326 -26.13 -8.31 -32.77
N GLU A 327 -27.28 -8.90 -32.89
CA GLU A 327 -27.74 -9.97 -32.00
C GLU A 327 -26.84 -11.20 -32.08
N SER A 328 -26.44 -11.60 -33.31
CA SER A 328 -25.53 -12.74 -33.51
C SER A 328 -24.15 -12.50 -32.96
N SER A 329 -23.62 -11.30 -33.14
CA SER A 329 -22.29 -10.93 -32.59
C SER A 329 -22.27 -10.91 -31.07
N LEU A 330 -23.33 -10.34 -30.44
CA LEU A 330 -23.44 -10.32 -28.99
C LEU A 330 -23.68 -11.74 -28.43
N ALA A 331 -24.58 -12.55 -29.03
CA ALA A 331 -24.83 -13.92 -28.56
C ALA A 331 -23.52 -14.76 -28.62
N ASN A 332 -22.79 -14.70 -29.74
CA ASN A 332 -21.52 -15.43 -29.84
C ASN A 332 -20.47 -14.96 -28.81
N ALA A 333 -20.33 -13.64 -28.59
CA ALA A 333 -19.39 -13.13 -27.62
C ALA A 333 -19.75 -13.53 -26.19
N ILE A 334 -21.00 -13.43 -25.81
CA ILE A 334 -21.50 -13.83 -24.49
C ILE A 334 -21.35 -15.35 -24.30
N GLY A 335 -21.74 -16.18 -25.28
CA GLY A 335 -21.59 -17.63 -25.20
C GLY A 335 -20.14 -18.06 -24.99
N SER A 336 -19.19 -17.52 -25.79
CA SER A 336 -17.76 -17.83 -25.62
C SER A 336 -17.21 -17.40 -24.27
N LEU A 337 -17.59 -16.22 -23.77
CA LEU A 337 -17.15 -15.76 -22.43
C LEU A 337 -17.79 -16.59 -21.33
N ASN A 338 -19.02 -17.03 -21.49
CA ASN A 338 -19.72 -17.85 -20.49
C ASN A 338 -19.11 -19.25 -20.37
N GLU A 339 -18.70 -19.86 -21.51
CA GLU A 339 -17.94 -21.11 -21.53
C GLU A 339 -16.57 -20.94 -20.83
N GLN A 340 -15.83 -19.87 -21.19
CA GLN A 340 -14.56 -19.54 -20.54
C GLN A 340 -14.73 -19.35 -19.03
N LEU A 341 -15.76 -18.60 -18.61
CA LEU A 341 -16.05 -18.34 -17.19
C LEU A 341 -16.34 -19.63 -16.43
N LEU A 342 -17.06 -20.57 -17.04
CA LEU A 342 -17.33 -21.87 -16.43
C LEU A 342 -16.05 -22.66 -16.19
N GLU A 343 -15.16 -22.74 -17.19
CA GLU A 343 -13.87 -23.43 -17.08
C GLU A 343 -12.97 -22.81 -16.01
N GLU A 344 -12.83 -21.48 -16.01
CA GLU A 344 -12.04 -20.74 -15.02
C GLU A 344 -12.61 -20.93 -13.61
N THR A 345 -13.93 -20.94 -13.45
CA THR A 345 -14.60 -21.14 -12.15
C THR A 345 -14.41 -22.57 -11.63
N ILE A 346 -14.46 -23.59 -12.48
CA ILE A 346 -14.13 -24.97 -12.12
C ILE A 346 -12.69 -25.06 -11.68
N GLY A 347 -11.76 -24.42 -12.40
CA GLY A 347 -10.35 -24.39 -12.04
C GLY A 347 -10.10 -23.71 -10.68
N LEU A 348 -10.78 -22.60 -10.38
CA LEU A 348 -10.71 -21.91 -9.10
C LEU A 348 -11.28 -22.78 -7.97
N LYS A 349 -12.42 -23.40 -8.17
CA LYS A 349 -13.04 -24.31 -7.20
C LYS A 349 -12.12 -25.49 -6.88
N THR A 350 -11.54 -26.11 -7.92
CA THR A 350 -10.58 -27.22 -7.75
C THR A 350 -9.36 -26.77 -6.94
N ALA A 351 -8.83 -25.57 -7.21
CA ALA A 351 -7.72 -25.01 -6.43
C ALA A 351 -8.08 -24.84 -4.94
N LEU A 352 -9.29 -24.37 -4.64
CA LEU A 352 -9.76 -24.23 -3.25
C LEU A 352 -9.94 -25.58 -2.53
N GLU A 353 -10.31 -26.64 -3.25
CA GLU A 353 -10.52 -27.99 -2.72
C GLU A 353 -9.20 -28.79 -2.57
N THR A 354 -8.15 -28.43 -3.31
CA THR A 354 -6.88 -29.13 -3.32
C THR A 354 -5.99 -28.76 -2.13
N VAL A 355 -6.26 -27.63 -1.48
CA VAL A 355 -5.49 -27.15 -0.32
C VAL A 355 -5.66 -28.09 0.85
N SER A 356 -4.53 -28.61 1.38
CA SER A 356 -4.52 -29.33 2.66
C SER A 356 -4.38 -28.32 3.80
N ASP A 357 -5.31 -28.35 4.74
CA ASP A 357 -5.23 -27.49 5.95
C ASP A 357 -4.03 -27.84 6.85
N ASP A 358 -3.39 -29.00 6.63
CA ASP A 358 -2.21 -29.48 7.38
C ASP A 358 -0.86 -29.08 6.72
N ALA A 359 -0.88 -28.30 5.63
CA ALA A 359 0.37 -27.88 4.98
C ALA A 359 1.11 -26.81 5.82
N GLU A 360 2.43 -26.77 5.68
CA GLU A 360 3.27 -25.75 6.34
C GLU A 360 2.80 -24.34 5.98
N PRO A 361 2.78 -23.39 6.94
CA PRO A 361 2.21 -22.05 6.74
C PRO A 361 2.78 -21.30 5.52
N GLU A 362 4.09 -21.35 5.30
CA GLU A 362 4.72 -20.68 4.15
C GLU A 362 4.33 -21.31 2.82
N THR A 363 4.13 -22.63 2.79
CA THR A 363 3.63 -23.33 1.60
C THR A 363 2.21 -22.90 1.28
N LEU A 364 1.36 -22.77 2.30
CA LEU A 364 0.00 -22.24 2.15
C LEU A 364 -0.01 -20.80 1.64
N LEU A 365 0.85 -19.96 2.21
CA LEU A 365 0.97 -18.55 1.83
C LEU A 365 1.23 -18.40 0.32
N HIS A 366 2.25 -19.11 -0.18
CA HIS A 366 2.60 -19.09 -1.60
C HIS A 366 1.52 -19.71 -2.48
N TYR A 367 0.92 -20.80 -2.06
CA TYR A 367 -0.16 -21.45 -2.82
C TYR A 367 -1.36 -20.51 -2.98
N TYR A 368 -1.79 -19.84 -1.90
CA TYR A 368 -2.92 -18.91 -1.98
C TYR A 368 -2.60 -17.71 -2.86
N HIS A 369 -1.39 -17.18 -2.82
CA HIS A 369 -0.97 -16.08 -3.68
C HIS A 369 -0.82 -16.52 -5.16
N ASP A 370 -0.04 -17.58 -5.42
CA ASP A 370 0.37 -17.92 -6.79
C ASP A 370 -0.75 -18.63 -7.58
N GLU A 371 -1.59 -19.41 -6.91
CA GLU A 371 -2.62 -20.21 -7.56
C GLU A 371 -4.04 -19.66 -7.34
N VAL A 372 -4.44 -19.44 -6.07
CA VAL A 372 -5.82 -19.08 -5.77
C VAL A 372 -6.11 -17.64 -6.19
N GLU A 373 -5.28 -16.68 -5.79
CA GLU A 373 -5.47 -15.26 -6.13
C GLU A 373 -5.37 -15.03 -7.65
N LYS A 374 -4.41 -15.67 -8.31
CA LYS A 374 -4.27 -15.59 -9.76
C LYS A 374 -5.54 -16.06 -10.48
N ARG A 375 -6.08 -17.23 -10.11
CA ARG A 375 -7.32 -17.78 -10.69
C ARG A 375 -8.52 -16.89 -10.38
N THR A 376 -8.60 -16.33 -9.17
CA THR A 376 -9.63 -15.36 -8.79
C THR A 376 -9.59 -14.13 -9.70
N ASN A 377 -8.40 -13.61 -9.98
CA ASN A 377 -8.22 -12.49 -10.89
C ASN A 377 -8.61 -12.83 -12.36
N ASP A 378 -8.38 -14.05 -12.82
CA ASP A 378 -8.74 -14.46 -14.18
C ASP A 378 -10.28 -14.58 -14.30
N VAL A 379 -10.95 -15.26 -13.35
CA VAL A 379 -12.42 -15.31 -13.26
C VAL A 379 -13.00 -13.89 -13.26
N ARG A 380 -12.44 -12.99 -12.44
CA ARG A 380 -12.88 -11.59 -12.35
C ARG A 380 -12.79 -10.85 -13.68
N LYS A 381 -11.68 -10.99 -14.42
CA LYS A 381 -11.52 -10.37 -15.74
C LYS A 381 -12.58 -10.82 -16.75
N THR A 382 -12.98 -12.08 -16.70
CA THR A 382 -14.01 -12.63 -17.58
C THR A 382 -15.40 -12.15 -17.17
N VAL A 383 -15.67 -12.07 -15.86
CA VAL A 383 -16.90 -11.47 -15.31
C VAL A 383 -17.04 -10.00 -15.73
N ASP A 384 -15.98 -9.20 -15.62
CA ASP A 384 -16.02 -7.78 -16.01
C ASP A 384 -16.35 -7.58 -17.49
N LYS A 385 -15.86 -8.48 -18.37
CA LYS A 385 -16.23 -8.46 -19.80
C LYS A 385 -17.69 -8.81 -20.02
N LEU A 386 -18.24 -9.80 -19.29
CA LEU A 386 -19.65 -10.19 -19.36
C LEU A 386 -20.56 -9.08 -18.83
N GLU A 387 -20.19 -8.39 -17.76
CA GLU A 387 -20.95 -7.25 -17.24
C GLU A 387 -21.17 -6.17 -18.30
N VAL A 388 -20.11 -5.82 -19.05
CA VAL A 388 -20.20 -4.80 -20.12
C VAL A 388 -21.10 -5.22 -21.27
N LEU A 389 -21.14 -6.52 -21.60
CA LEU A 389 -21.92 -7.04 -22.75
C LEU A 389 -23.36 -7.39 -22.38
N THR A 390 -23.62 -7.75 -21.13
CA THR A 390 -24.96 -8.22 -20.68
C THR A 390 -25.86 -7.03 -20.37
N ALA A 391 -27.05 -7.02 -20.92
CA ALA A 391 -28.03 -5.96 -20.66
C ALA A 391 -28.37 -5.89 -19.15
N SER A 392 -28.36 -4.68 -18.58
CA SER A 392 -28.50 -4.42 -17.14
C SER A 392 -29.69 -5.10 -16.47
N LYS A 393 -30.81 -5.27 -17.19
CA LYS A 393 -31.98 -5.96 -16.66
C LYS A 393 -31.77 -7.46 -16.37
N TYR A 394 -30.72 -8.08 -16.94
CA TYR A 394 -30.33 -9.46 -16.68
C TYR A 394 -29.20 -9.58 -15.67
N TRP A 395 -28.39 -8.51 -15.51
CA TRP A 395 -27.24 -8.54 -14.62
C TRP A 395 -27.69 -8.61 -13.15
N PRO A 396 -27.24 -9.64 -12.37
CA PRO A 396 -27.81 -9.93 -11.05
C PRO A 396 -27.23 -9.08 -9.91
N TYR A 397 -26.20 -8.32 -10.19
CA TYR A 397 -25.48 -7.51 -9.19
C TYR A 397 -25.44 -6.04 -9.59
N PRO A 398 -25.23 -5.11 -8.63
CA PRO A 398 -24.98 -3.72 -8.98
C PRO A 398 -23.78 -3.58 -9.90
N THR A 399 -23.95 -2.85 -10.98
CA THR A 399 -22.86 -2.52 -11.91
C THR A 399 -21.85 -1.57 -11.27
N PHE A 400 -20.64 -1.47 -11.83
CA PHE A 400 -19.68 -0.44 -11.40
C PHE A 400 -20.26 0.97 -11.42
N CYS A 401 -21.05 1.28 -12.43
CA CYS A 401 -21.70 2.57 -12.58
C CYS A 401 -22.67 2.86 -11.44
N GLU A 402 -23.48 1.88 -11.06
CA GLU A 402 -24.42 2.01 -9.94
C GLU A 402 -23.73 2.13 -8.60
N LEU A 403 -22.62 1.39 -8.38
CA LEU A 403 -21.85 1.47 -7.15
C LEU A 403 -21.09 2.80 -6.99
N LEU A 404 -20.61 3.40 -8.09
CA LEU A 404 -19.85 4.63 -8.08
C LEU A 404 -20.73 5.89 -8.05
N PHE A 405 -21.91 5.84 -8.66
CA PHE A 405 -22.72 7.02 -8.96
C PHE A 405 -24.17 6.94 -8.45
N SER A 406 -24.58 5.88 -7.75
CA SER A 406 -25.90 5.85 -7.12
C SER A 406 -25.91 6.78 -5.91
N VAL A 407 -26.46 7.96 -6.15
CA VAL A 407 -26.78 8.98 -5.13
C VAL A 407 -28.28 8.91 -4.88
#